data_d639a9d450c5ea0bf4cb37d83f16a093
#
_entry.id   d639a9d450c5ea0bf4cb37d83f16a093
#
_cell.length_a   1.000
_cell.length_b   1.000
_cell.length_c   1.000
_cell.angle_alpha   90.00
_cell.angle_beta   90.00
_cell.angle_gamma   90.00
#
_symmetry.space_group_name_H-M   'P 1'
#
loop_
_entity.id
_entity.type
_entity.pdbx_description
1 polymer ?
#
loop_
_entity_poly.entity_id
_entity_poly.type
_entity_poly.pdbx_seq_one_letter_code
_entity_poly.pdbx_strand_id
1 'polypeptide(L)'
;MKNLKKFYQNNRIYCILMIISAICLLIILSSVLVYFLNQTKTSKYGHRLDDIVDHPIDSEASELKSFLDSNDKVLSVNTDLRGKILYVNMEVNKDLANEDIQTICTESLAKLTEEQKVYYDVEYIVKREGLNPYIGSKSASRTVIAWANFSYNDEEESADNEGE
;
A
#
# COMPACT_ATOMS: atom_id res chain seq x y z
N MET A 1 25.56 -53.55 -0.66
CA MET A 1 26.47 -52.98 0.36
C MET A 1 27.95 -53.42 0.18
N LYS A 2 28.25 -54.65 -0.29
CA LYS A 2 29.65 -55.10 -0.49
C LYS A 2 30.45 -54.28 -1.52
N ASN A 3 29.82 -53.76 -2.58
CA ASN A 3 30.48 -53.01 -3.62
C ASN A 3 30.86 -51.58 -3.19
N LEU A 4 30.07 -50.92 -2.32
CA LEU A 4 30.38 -49.61 -1.75
C LEU A 4 31.59 -49.67 -0.79
N LYS A 5 31.74 -50.77 -0.02
CA LYS A 5 32.86 -50.96 0.89
C LYS A 5 34.17 -51.14 0.10
N LYS A 6 34.13 -51.86 -1.02
CA LYS A 6 35.28 -52.05 -1.92
C LYS A 6 35.70 -50.76 -2.62
N PHE A 7 34.71 -49.92 -3.04
CA PHE A 7 34.98 -48.64 -3.65
C PHE A 7 35.62 -47.66 -2.65
N TYR A 8 35.12 -47.64 -1.40
CA TYR A 8 35.67 -46.81 -0.35
C TYR A 8 37.13 -47.21 0.02
N GLN A 9 37.43 -48.50 0.04
CA GLN A 9 38.79 -48.99 0.38
C GLN A 9 39.80 -48.65 -0.72
N ASN A 10 39.37 -48.60 -1.98
CA ASN A 10 40.28 -48.37 -3.12
C ASN A 10 40.47 -46.88 -3.41
N ASN A 11 39.51 -46.01 -3.00
CA ASN A 11 39.50 -44.55 -3.33
C ASN A 11 39.13 -43.71 -2.10
N ARG A 12 39.78 -43.92 -0.94
CA ARG A 12 39.44 -43.21 0.31
C ARG A 12 39.42 -41.69 0.17
N ILE A 13 40.40 -41.11 -0.52
CA ILE A 13 40.52 -39.67 -0.69
C ILE A 13 39.35 -39.12 -1.51
N TYR A 14 38.96 -39.83 -2.58
CA TYR A 14 37.82 -39.46 -3.44
C TYR A 14 36.50 -39.51 -2.68
N CYS A 15 36.27 -40.51 -1.86
CA CYS A 15 35.07 -40.64 -1.04
C CYS A 15 34.97 -39.52 0.01
N ILE A 16 36.09 -39.17 0.66
CA ILE A 16 36.13 -38.05 1.62
C ILE A 16 35.85 -36.74 0.94
N LEU A 17 36.43 -36.46 -0.24
CA LEU A 17 36.16 -35.26 -1.03
C LEU A 17 34.70 -35.18 -1.48
N MET A 18 34.09 -36.28 -1.91
CA MET A 18 32.66 -36.31 -2.27
C MET A 18 31.75 -36.01 -1.07
N ILE A 19 32.07 -36.53 0.11
CA ILE A 19 31.30 -36.26 1.32
C ILE A 19 31.41 -34.80 1.72
N ILE A 20 32.61 -34.22 1.69
CA ILE A 20 32.81 -32.79 1.97
C ILE A 20 32.06 -31.94 0.99
N SER A 21 32.13 -32.25 -0.31
CA SER A 21 31.39 -31.54 -1.36
C SER A 21 29.86 -31.59 -1.15
N ALA A 22 29.34 -32.77 -0.79
CA ALA A 22 27.92 -32.94 -0.49
C ALA A 22 27.48 -32.12 0.73
N ILE A 23 28.30 -32.07 1.78
CA ILE A 23 28.01 -31.25 2.98
C ILE A 23 28.03 -29.78 2.63
N CYS A 24 29.01 -29.28 1.88
CA CYS A 24 29.07 -27.89 1.43
C CYS A 24 27.84 -27.51 0.60
N LEU A 25 27.41 -28.41 -0.31
CA LEU A 25 26.23 -28.17 -1.12
C LEU A 25 24.93 -28.09 -0.30
N LEU A 26 24.81 -28.95 0.73
CA LEU A 26 23.66 -28.88 1.66
C LEU A 26 23.64 -27.57 2.47
N ILE A 27 24.81 -27.10 2.92
CA ILE A 27 24.93 -25.82 3.64
C ILE A 27 24.51 -24.65 2.74
N ILE A 28 24.96 -24.62 1.49
CA ILE A 28 24.57 -23.58 0.53
C ILE A 28 23.07 -23.63 0.27
N LEU A 29 22.50 -24.80 -0.01
CA LEU A 29 21.06 -24.96 -0.23
C LEU A 29 20.24 -24.53 0.98
N SER A 30 20.65 -24.91 2.20
CA SER A 30 19.95 -24.50 3.43
C SER A 30 20.03 -22.98 3.64
N SER A 31 21.17 -22.35 3.37
CA SER A 31 21.35 -20.90 3.47
C SER A 31 20.44 -20.14 2.49
N VAL A 32 20.36 -20.62 1.25
CA VAL A 32 19.47 -20.05 0.22
C VAL A 32 18.00 -20.21 0.64
N LEU A 33 17.62 -21.37 1.14
CA LEU A 33 16.25 -21.63 1.59
C LEU A 33 15.86 -20.69 2.75
N VAL A 34 16.74 -20.56 3.76
CA VAL A 34 16.53 -19.64 4.90
C VAL A 34 16.44 -18.19 4.41
N TYR A 35 17.28 -17.79 3.45
CA TYR A 35 17.22 -16.45 2.85
C TYR A 35 15.87 -16.19 2.20
N PHE A 36 15.37 -17.10 1.36
CA PHE A 36 14.06 -16.96 0.71
C PHE A 36 12.91 -16.94 1.72
N LEU A 37 12.94 -17.80 2.73
CA LEU A 37 11.90 -17.83 3.78
C LEU A 37 11.88 -16.57 4.63
N ASN A 38 13.05 -15.96 4.89
CA ASN A 38 13.12 -14.70 5.63
C ASN A 38 12.74 -13.49 4.77
N GLN A 39 13.03 -13.53 3.47
CA GLN A 39 12.68 -12.42 2.57
C GLN A 39 11.17 -12.23 2.43
N THR A 40 10.37 -13.32 2.53
CA THR A 40 8.90 -13.23 2.51
C THR A 40 8.32 -12.58 3.77
N LYS A 41 9.09 -12.49 4.86
CA LYS A 41 8.67 -11.87 6.13
C LYS A 41 9.06 -10.39 6.23
N THR A 42 9.95 -9.91 5.35
CA THR A 42 10.35 -8.50 5.38
C THR A 42 9.30 -7.67 4.64
N SER A 43 8.49 -6.94 5.41
CA SER A 43 7.53 -6.00 4.85
C SER A 43 8.24 -5.00 3.94
N LYS A 44 7.68 -4.71 2.77
CA LYS A 44 8.16 -3.70 1.83
C LYS A 44 8.32 -2.31 2.47
N TYR A 45 7.65 -2.09 3.59
CA TYR A 45 7.60 -0.83 4.34
C TYR A 45 8.43 -0.87 5.64
N GLY A 46 9.27 -1.92 5.85
CA GLY A 46 10.04 -2.12 7.08
C GLY A 46 9.13 -2.38 8.29
N HIS A 47 9.61 -2.01 9.49
CA HIS A 47 8.87 -2.20 10.75
C HIS A 47 7.75 -1.16 11.00
N ARG A 48 7.54 -0.21 10.09
CA ARG A 48 6.54 0.87 10.28
C ARG A 48 5.09 0.39 10.25
N LEU A 49 4.85 -0.84 9.79
CA LEU A 49 3.52 -1.44 9.68
C LEU A 49 3.33 -2.67 10.59
N ASP A 50 4.28 -2.96 11.48
CA ASP A 50 4.20 -4.14 12.34
C ASP A 50 3.03 -4.02 13.34
N ASP A 51 2.64 -2.79 13.69
CA ASP A 51 1.54 -2.44 14.58
C ASP A 51 0.18 -2.28 13.89
N ILE A 52 0.10 -2.42 12.55
CA ILE A 52 -1.17 -2.23 11.81
C ILE A 52 -2.22 -3.28 12.18
N VAL A 53 -1.77 -4.46 12.62
CA VAL A 53 -2.65 -5.55 13.05
C VAL A 53 -3.39 -5.20 14.33
N ASP A 54 -2.81 -4.34 15.17
CA ASP A 54 -3.39 -3.89 16.43
C ASP A 54 -4.42 -2.77 16.20
N HIS A 55 -4.45 -2.18 15.01
CA HIS A 55 -5.34 -1.09 14.62
C HIS A 55 -6.18 -1.46 13.38
N PRO A 56 -7.10 -2.45 13.47
CA PRO A 56 -7.95 -2.82 12.34
C PRO A 56 -8.85 -1.64 11.93
N ILE A 57 -9.09 -1.48 10.62
CA ILE A 57 -9.91 -0.39 10.07
C ILE A 57 -10.96 -0.87 9.06
N ASP A 58 -10.96 -2.14 8.69
CA ASP A 58 -11.76 -2.66 7.58
C ASP A 58 -13.27 -2.46 7.76
N SER A 59 -13.77 -2.61 8.99
CA SER A 59 -15.19 -2.40 9.32
C SER A 59 -15.58 -0.93 9.19
N GLU A 60 -14.80 -0.03 9.78
CA GLU A 60 -15.05 1.41 9.78
C GLU A 60 -14.83 2.02 8.39
N ALA A 61 -13.86 1.54 7.63
CA ALA A 61 -13.67 1.92 6.24
C ALA A 61 -14.88 1.51 5.37
N SER A 62 -15.48 0.35 5.66
CA SER A 62 -16.70 -0.12 5.00
C SER A 62 -17.92 0.71 5.41
N GLU A 63 -18.02 1.11 6.67
CA GLU A 63 -19.08 2.01 7.15
C GLU A 63 -18.94 3.41 6.55
N LEU A 64 -17.72 3.94 6.48
CA LEU A 64 -17.42 5.22 5.82
C LEU A 64 -17.84 5.17 4.35
N LYS A 65 -17.46 4.10 3.65
CA LYS A 65 -17.86 3.89 2.26
C LYS A 65 -19.38 3.85 2.11
N SER A 66 -20.06 3.05 2.94
CA SER A 66 -21.52 2.91 2.90
C SER A 66 -22.24 4.23 3.19
N PHE A 67 -21.71 5.03 4.12
CA PHE A 67 -22.22 6.38 4.40
C PHE A 67 -22.11 7.29 3.18
N LEU A 68 -20.96 7.30 2.50
CA LEU A 68 -20.75 8.09 1.29
C LEU A 68 -21.61 7.59 0.13
N ASP A 69 -21.71 6.27 -0.09
CA ASP A 69 -22.55 5.67 -1.14
C ASP A 69 -24.05 5.93 -0.92
N SER A 70 -24.49 6.15 0.32
CA SER A 70 -25.89 6.49 0.62
C SER A 70 -26.27 7.95 0.38
N ASN A 71 -25.30 8.80 0.04
CA ASN A 71 -25.53 10.21 -0.21
C ASN A 71 -25.91 10.45 -1.68
N ASP A 72 -27.09 11.02 -1.93
CA ASP A 72 -27.63 11.27 -3.28
C ASP A 72 -26.75 12.17 -4.16
N LYS A 73 -25.82 12.92 -3.56
CA LYS A 73 -24.88 13.81 -4.27
C LYS A 73 -23.62 13.07 -4.76
N VAL A 74 -23.39 11.85 -4.29
CA VAL A 74 -22.23 11.01 -4.60
C VAL A 74 -22.63 9.96 -5.63
N LEU A 75 -21.87 9.85 -6.71
CA LEU A 75 -22.14 8.92 -7.82
C LEU A 75 -21.45 7.56 -7.61
N SER A 76 -20.25 7.58 -7.09
CA SER A 76 -19.49 6.35 -6.80
C SER A 76 -18.45 6.59 -5.72
N VAL A 77 -18.15 5.56 -4.92
CA VAL A 77 -17.08 5.58 -3.91
C VAL A 77 -16.28 4.31 -3.95
N ASN A 78 -14.97 4.45 -3.88
CA ASN A 78 -14.06 3.35 -3.69
C ASN A 78 -13.05 3.68 -2.59
N THR A 79 -12.90 2.78 -1.63
CA THR A 79 -11.91 2.89 -0.55
C THR A 79 -10.78 1.90 -0.76
N ASP A 80 -9.53 2.32 -0.53
CA ASP A 80 -8.33 1.49 -0.66
C ASP A 80 -7.34 1.83 0.46
N LEU A 81 -6.92 0.82 1.22
CA LEU A 81 -5.96 0.99 2.31
C LEU A 81 -4.55 0.62 1.82
N ARG A 82 -3.64 1.57 1.84
CA ARG A 82 -2.25 1.36 1.49
C ARG A 82 -1.32 1.75 2.64
N GLY A 83 -0.87 0.76 3.38
CA GLY A 83 -0.11 0.99 4.60
C GLY A 83 -0.96 1.73 5.64
N LYS A 84 -0.54 2.91 6.06
CA LYS A 84 -1.28 3.75 7.02
C LYS A 84 -2.10 4.87 6.35
N ILE A 85 -2.39 4.77 5.06
CA ILE A 85 -3.17 5.76 4.33
C ILE A 85 -4.44 5.11 3.79
N LEU A 86 -5.59 5.63 4.22
CA LEU A 86 -6.89 5.29 3.67
C LEU A 86 -7.23 6.24 2.53
N TYR A 87 -7.19 5.75 1.30
CA TYR A 87 -7.62 6.48 0.11
C TYR A 87 -9.12 6.34 -0.08
N VAL A 88 -9.82 7.46 -0.20
CA VAL A 88 -11.24 7.54 -0.49
C VAL A 88 -11.40 8.22 -1.84
N ASN A 89 -11.57 7.43 -2.89
CA ASN A 89 -11.83 7.92 -4.24
C ASN A 89 -13.34 8.05 -4.44
N MET A 90 -13.83 9.23 -4.72
CA MET A 90 -15.24 9.47 -4.93
C MET A 90 -15.51 10.30 -6.19
N GLU A 91 -16.61 9.99 -6.87
CA GLU A 91 -17.15 10.79 -7.96
C GLU A 91 -18.43 11.44 -7.47
N VAL A 92 -18.57 12.73 -7.74
CA VAL A 92 -19.73 13.52 -7.29
C VAL A 92 -20.35 14.27 -8.48
N ASN A 93 -21.56 14.74 -8.28
CA ASN A 93 -22.25 15.56 -9.26
C ASN A 93 -21.42 16.81 -9.61
N LYS A 94 -21.41 17.17 -10.91
CA LYS A 94 -20.61 18.28 -11.45
C LYS A 94 -20.86 19.60 -10.73
N ASP A 95 -22.13 19.86 -10.39
CA ASP A 95 -22.57 21.14 -9.81
C ASP A 95 -22.42 21.19 -8.28
N LEU A 96 -21.84 20.15 -7.67
CA LEU A 96 -21.68 20.12 -6.22
C LEU A 96 -20.59 21.12 -5.78
N ALA A 97 -20.97 22.01 -4.86
CA ALA A 97 -20.07 23.03 -4.33
C ALA A 97 -18.95 22.40 -3.47
N ASN A 98 -17.79 23.05 -3.41
CA ASN A 98 -16.65 22.57 -2.61
C ASN A 98 -17.00 22.49 -1.12
N GLU A 99 -17.81 23.41 -0.61
CA GLU A 99 -18.26 23.44 0.78
C GLU A 99 -19.12 22.22 1.14
N ASP A 100 -19.99 21.80 0.22
CA ASP A 100 -20.80 20.58 0.38
C ASP A 100 -19.91 19.34 0.41
N ILE A 101 -18.91 19.26 -0.50
CA ILE A 101 -17.93 18.17 -0.52
C ILE A 101 -17.16 18.09 0.81
N GLN A 102 -16.69 19.25 1.30
CA GLN A 102 -15.99 19.32 2.59
C GLN A 102 -16.85 18.83 3.75
N THR A 103 -18.12 19.20 3.74
CA THR A 103 -19.08 18.78 4.76
C THR A 103 -19.29 17.27 4.74
N ILE A 104 -19.58 16.69 3.57
CA ILE A 104 -19.79 15.26 3.38
C ILE A 104 -18.55 14.46 3.81
N CYS A 105 -17.36 14.89 3.41
CA CYS A 105 -16.12 14.24 3.79
C CYS A 105 -15.83 14.35 5.30
N THR A 106 -16.13 15.51 5.90
CA THR A 106 -15.95 15.69 7.35
C THR A 106 -16.92 14.81 8.15
N GLU A 107 -18.16 14.69 7.72
CA GLU A 107 -19.15 13.80 8.33
C GLU A 107 -18.77 12.32 8.17
N SER A 108 -18.19 11.96 7.01
CA SER A 108 -17.70 10.58 6.80
C SER A 108 -16.54 10.21 7.73
N LEU A 109 -15.67 11.15 8.09
CA LEU A 109 -14.62 10.93 9.09
C LEU A 109 -15.18 10.58 10.48
N ALA A 110 -16.41 10.97 10.81
CA ALA A 110 -17.05 10.59 12.08
C ALA A 110 -17.33 9.08 12.19
N LYS A 111 -17.24 8.33 11.06
CA LYS A 111 -17.36 6.87 11.06
C LYS A 111 -16.10 6.15 11.54
N LEU A 112 -14.94 6.84 11.52
CA LEU A 112 -13.71 6.32 12.09
C LEU A 112 -13.66 6.63 13.60
N THR A 113 -13.09 5.70 14.35
CA THR A 113 -12.84 5.92 15.80
C THR A 113 -11.76 6.98 16.02
N GLU A 114 -11.71 7.59 17.19
CA GLU A 114 -10.68 8.58 17.52
C GLU A 114 -9.26 7.97 17.46
N GLU A 115 -9.12 6.71 17.85
CA GLU A 115 -7.86 5.97 17.77
C GLU A 115 -7.41 5.80 16.30
N GLN A 116 -8.32 5.41 15.42
CA GLN A 116 -8.04 5.27 14.00
C GLN A 116 -7.71 6.61 13.33
N LYS A 117 -8.39 7.68 13.71
CA LYS A 117 -8.10 9.04 13.20
C LYS A 117 -6.70 9.52 13.56
N VAL A 118 -6.15 9.10 14.71
CA VAL A 118 -4.79 9.44 15.14
C VAL A 118 -3.75 8.50 14.51
N TYR A 119 -4.15 7.29 14.13
CA TYR A 119 -3.24 6.29 13.57
C TYR A 119 -3.13 6.35 12.04
N TYR A 120 -4.25 6.61 11.35
CA TYR A 120 -4.32 6.62 9.89
C TYR A 120 -4.37 8.03 9.31
N ASP A 121 -3.66 8.22 8.21
CA ASP A 121 -3.90 9.32 7.29
C ASP A 121 -5.10 8.99 6.39
N VAL A 122 -5.95 9.96 6.09
CA VAL A 122 -7.09 9.78 5.18
C VAL A 122 -6.96 10.75 4.03
N GLU A 123 -7.03 10.26 2.80
CA GLU A 123 -6.91 11.06 1.59
C GLU A 123 -8.16 10.92 0.72
N TYR A 124 -8.89 12.01 0.58
CA TYR A 124 -10.07 12.12 -0.28
C TYR A 124 -9.67 12.62 -1.65
N ILE A 125 -9.98 11.86 -2.70
CA ILE A 125 -9.77 12.23 -4.08
C ILE A 125 -11.16 12.36 -4.74
N VAL A 126 -11.62 13.60 -4.87
CA VAL A 126 -12.98 13.90 -5.36
C VAL A 126 -12.90 14.30 -6.82
N LYS A 127 -13.57 13.54 -7.68
CA LYS A 127 -13.67 13.78 -9.10
C LYS A 127 -15.03 14.35 -9.46
N ARG A 128 -15.04 15.36 -10.32
CA ARG A 128 -16.22 15.95 -10.96
C ARG A 128 -16.01 15.93 -12.46
N GLU A 129 -17.04 15.65 -13.21
CA GLU A 129 -16.95 15.63 -14.67
C GLU A 129 -16.48 16.98 -15.23
N GLY A 130 -15.40 16.95 -16.03
CA GLY A 130 -14.82 18.14 -16.68
C GLY A 130 -14.09 19.12 -15.75
N LEU A 131 -13.83 18.74 -14.51
CA LEU A 131 -13.08 19.56 -13.56
C LEU A 131 -11.85 18.82 -13.03
N ASN A 132 -10.84 19.56 -12.60
CA ASN A 132 -9.68 18.99 -11.94
C ASN A 132 -10.06 18.32 -10.61
N PRO A 133 -9.38 17.23 -10.20
CA PRO A 133 -9.65 16.58 -8.94
C PRO A 133 -9.48 17.53 -7.75
N TYR A 134 -10.42 17.45 -6.81
CA TYR A 134 -10.36 18.17 -5.54
C TYR A 134 -9.87 17.22 -4.47
N ILE A 135 -8.75 17.55 -3.84
CA ILE A 135 -8.07 16.64 -2.90
C ILE A 135 -8.16 17.17 -1.49
N GLY A 136 -8.63 16.32 -0.58
CA GLY A 136 -8.64 16.55 0.85
C GLY A 136 -7.72 15.61 1.57
N SER A 137 -6.78 16.10 2.36
CA SER A 137 -5.85 15.28 3.13
C SER A 137 -6.00 15.54 4.64
N LYS A 138 -6.26 14.49 5.39
CA LYS A 138 -6.28 14.49 6.85
C LYS A 138 -5.12 13.64 7.34
N SER A 139 -4.10 14.26 7.91
CA SER A 139 -2.99 13.56 8.54
C SER A 139 -3.36 13.03 9.93
N ALA A 140 -2.76 11.91 10.34
CA ALA A 140 -2.87 11.35 11.69
C ALA A 140 -2.60 12.39 12.80
N SER A 141 -1.68 13.35 12.56
CA SER A 141 -1.34 14.41 13.49
C SER A 141 -2.31 15.60 13.50
N ARG A 142 -3.33 15.63 12.62
CA ARG A 142 -4.28 16.75 12.47
C ARG A 142 -5.71 16.26 12.67
N THR A 143 -6.57 17.16 13.15
CA THR A 143 -8.00 16.89 13.36
C THR A 143 -8.87 17.33 12.18
N VAL A 144 -8.32 18.18 11.29
CA VAL A 144 -9.05 18.77 10.17
C VAL A 144 -8.49 18.30 8.84
N ILE A 145 -9.34 18.27 7.82
CA ILE A 145 -8.96 17.98 6.44
C ILE A 145 -8.38 19.26 5.82
N ALA A 146 -7.19 19.16 5.26
CA ALA A 146 -6.60 20.22 4.43
C ALA A 146 -7.01 19.98 2.97
N TRP A 147 -7.52 21.00 2.30
CA TRP A 147 -8.02 20.92 0.95
C TRP A 147 -7.13 21.63 -0.06
N ALA A 148 -6.96 21.06 -1.23
CA ALA A 148 -6.21 21.63 -2.35
C ALA A 148 -6.93 21.38 -3.68
N ASN A 149 -6.92 22.38 -4.55
CA ASN A 149 -7.29 22.21 -5.96
C ASN A 149 -6.02 21.82 -6.74
N PHE A 150 -6.06 20.71 -7.44
CA PHE A 150 -5.03 20.40 -8.42
C PHE A 150 -5.37 21.18 -9.70
N SER A 151 -4.64 22.26 -10.01
CA SER A 151 -4.60 22.81 -11.35
C SER A 151 -3.46 22.12 -12.10
N TYR A 152 -3.77 21.32 -13.10
CA TYR A 152 -2.81 20.95 -14.13
C TYR A 152 -2.56 22.22 -14.93
N ASN A 153 -1.38 22.79 -14.86
CA ASN A 153 -0.96 23.83 -15.79
C ASN A 153 -0.55 23.12 -17.08
N ASP A 154 -1.45 23.05 -18.04
CA ASP A 154 -1.17 22.62 -19.43
C ASP A 154 -0.37 23.69 -20.22
N GLU A 155 0.43 24.54 -19.56
CA GLU A 155 1.14 25.66 -20.16
C GLU A 155 2.60 25.38 -20.57
N GLU A 156 3.09 24.14 -20.56
CA GLU A 156 4.49 23.86 -20.94
C GLU A 156 4.70 23.12 -22.29
N GLU A 157 3.70 23.04 -23.17
CA GLU A 157 3.90 22.34 -24.47
C GLU A 157 3.71 23.19 -25.74
N SER A 158 3.83 24.52 -25.65
CA SER A 158 3.73 25.38 -26.85
C SER A 158 4.87 26.39 -27.08
N ALA A 159 6.07 26.15 -26.56
CA ALA A 159 7.18 27.09 -26.72
C ALA A 159 8.46 26.52 -27.27
N ASP A 160 8.43 25.53 -28.19
CA ASP A 160 9.63 25.17 -28.96
C ASP A 160 9.29 24.66 -30.38
N ASN A 161 8.63 25.48 -31.19
CA ASN A 161 8.59 25.25 -32.63
C ASN A 161 8.34 26.53 -33.45
N GLU A 162 9.12 27.59 -33.18
CA GLU A 162 9.34 28.64 -34.20
C GLU A 162 10.78 29.11 -34.08
N GLY A 163 11.62 28.67 -35.04
CA GLY A 163 12.98 29.18 -35.16
C GLY A 163 13.86 28.37 -36.07
N GLU A 164 13.72 28.64 -37.38
CA GLU A 164 14.72 28.42 -38.50
C GLU A 164 15.07 26.99 -38.93
#